data_cfeae454c98588dd4482b83f2f271748
#
_entry.id   cfeae454c98588dd4482b83f2f271748
#
_cell.length_a   1.000
_cell.length_b   1.000
_cell.length_c   1.000
_cell.angle_alpha   90.00
_cell.angle_beta   90.00
_cell.angle_gamma   90.00
#
_symmetry.space_group_name_H-M   'P 1'
#
loop_
_entity.id
_entity.type
_entity.pdbx_description
1 polymer ?
#
loop_
_entity_poly.entity_id
_entity_poly.type
_entity_poly.pdbx_seq_one_letter_code
_entity_poly.pdbx_strand_id
1 'polypeptide(L)'
;MNNDINKSSILAPLPTGEGLGERLRADFPILSREVYGKPLVYLDNGATTQKPRQVVDAITDEYYSVNANVHRGVHFLSQQATELHEASRETVRRFINAHSTNEIVFTRGTTESINLLVSSFGEEFMQEGDEVILSVMEHHSNIVPWQLLAAKRGIAIKVIPMNDKGELLLDEYRQLFSERTRIVSVAHVSNVLGTVNPVKEMIAFAHGQGVPVLVDGAQSIPHMPVDVQDLDADFFVFSAHKVYGPTGVGVLYGKEEWLDRIPPYQGGGEMIQHVSFEKTTFNELPFKFEAGTPDYIGTTGLAKALDYVSLVGMDKIAAYEHELTQYAM
;
A
#
# COMPACT_ATOMS: atom_id res chain seq x y z
N MET A 1 13.55 3.46 26.18
CA MET A 1 12.53 4.23 26.95
C MET A 1 11.19 3.83 26.36
N ASN A 2 10.32 3.25 27.18
CA ASN A 2 9.01 2.77 26.74
C ASN A 2 8.17 3.94 26.22
N ASN A 3 8.03 4.06 24.90
CA ASN A 3 6.96 4.84 24.29
C ASN A 3 5.66 4.02 24.41
N ASP A 4 5.14 3.93 25.63
CA ASP A 4 3.74 3.58 25.82
C ASP A 4 2.92 4.69 25.14
N ILE A 5 2.50 4.45 23.89
CA ILE A 5 1.33 5.13 23.35
C ILE A 5 0.32 5.07 24.48
N ASN A 6 -0.20 6.23 24.89
CA ASN A 6 -1.10 6.31 26.01
C ASN A 6 -2.40 5.54 25.69
N LYS A 7 -2.30 4.20 25.72
CA LYS A 7 -3.39 3.24 25.50
C LYS A 7 -4.62 3.61 26.34
N SER A 8 -4.37 4.27 27.51
CA SER A 8 -5.43 4.67 28.42
C SER A 8 -6.35 5.74 27.86
N SER A 9 -5.89 6.62 26.94
CA SER A 9 -6.73 7.68 26.38
C SER A 9 -7.66 7.20 25.26
N ILE A 10 -7.21 6.26 24.43
CA ILE A 10 -8.02 5.71 23.31
C ILE A 10 -8.94 4.59 23.77
N LEU A 11 -8.53 3.80 24.79
CA LEU A 11 -9.30 2.66 25.33
C LEU A 11 -10.12 3.02 26.58
N ALA A 12 -10.03 4.23 27.11
CA ALA A 12 -10.86 4.65 28.24
C ALA A 12 -12.35 4.62 27.83
N PRO A 13 -13.28 4.23 28.72
CA PRO A 13 -14.71 4.36 28.44
C PRO A 13 -15.03 5.80 28.04
N LEU A 14 -15.84 5.96 26.98
CA LEU A 14 -16.30 7.28 26.57
C LEU A 14 -17.02 7.96 27.74
N PRO A 15 -16.70 9.24 28.07
CA PRO A 15 -17.57 10.03 28.92
C PRO A 15 -18.97 10.03 28.33
N THR A 16 -19.98 9.97 29.20
CA THR A 16 -21.38 9.99 28.76
C THR A 16 -21.64 11.26 27.96
N GLY A 17 -21.79 11.15 26.63
CA GLY A 17 -22.13 12.26 25.74
C GLY A 17 -21.11 12.59 24.62
N GLU A 18 -19.88 12.07 24.66
CA GLU A 18 -18.93 12.24 23.56
C GLU A 18 -18.93 11.06 22.60
N GLY A 19 -19.10 11.34 21.30
CA GLY A 19 -18.99 10.34 20.24
C GLY A 19 -17.52 9.94 19.97
N LEU A 20 -17.30 8.75 19.41
CA LEU A 20 -15.98 8.27 19.01
C LEU A 20 -15.26 9.29 18.10
N GLY A 21 -16.00 9.93 17.19
CA GLY A 21 -15.45 10.91 16.25
C GLY A 21 -14.92 12.19 16.94
N GLU A 22 -15.59 12.70 17.96
CA GLU A 22 -15.12 13.91 18.68
C GLU A 22 -13.82 13.63 19.41
N ARG A 23 -13.70 12.47 20.04
CA ARG A 23 -12.50 12.04 20.74
C ARG A 23 -11.31 11.85 19.79
N LEU A 24 -11.51 11.15 18.66
CA LEU A 24 -10.46 10.94 17.67
C LEU A 24 -10.03 12.26 17.00
N ARG A 25 -10.95 13.24 16.85
CA ARG A 25 -10.65 14.52 16.24
C ARG A 25 -9.52 15.27 16.97
N ALA A 26 -9.39 15.13 18.29
CA ALA A 26 -8.33 15.76 19.09
C ALA A 26 -6.91 15.21 18.76
N ASP A 27 -6.82 14.00 18.20
CA ASP A 27 -5.55 13.43 17.77
C ASP A 27 -5.00 14.11 16.50
N PHE A 28 -5.83 14.88 15.79
CA PHE A 28 -5.50 15.58 14.55
C PHE A 28 -5.45 17.09 14.74
N PRO A 29 -4.29 17.68 15.14
CA PRO A 29 -4.19 19.10 15.47
C PRO A 29 -4.64 20.05 14.37
N ILE A 30 -4.45 19.67 13.10
CA ILE A 30 -4.87 20.46 11.94
C ILE A 30 -6.38 20.71 11.90
N LEU A 31 -7.18 19.81 12.47
CA LEU A 31 -8.64 19.92 12.47
C LEU A 31 -9.17 20.98 13.45
N SER A 32 -8.31 21.52 14.33
CA SER A 32 -8.65 22.67 15.19
C SER A 32 -8.50 24.02 14.47
N ARG A 33 -7.97 24.01 13.23
CA ARG A 33 -7.75 25.22 12.44
C ARG A 33 -9.07 25.86 11.98
N GLU A 34 -9.08 27.17 11.92
CA GLU A 34 -10.15 27.92 11.27
C GLU A 34 -9.76 28.33 9.84
N VAL A 35 -10.74 28.31 8.94
CA VAL A 35 -10.64 28.77 7.55
C VAL A 35 -11.78 29.74 7.30
N TYR A 36 -11.47 30.99 6.94
CA TYR A 36 -12.43 32.07 6.75
C TYR A 36 -13.33 32.31 7.98
N GLY A 37 -12.77 32.17 9.19
CA GLY A 37 -13.49 32.34 10.46
C GLY A 37 -14.49 31.23 10.80
N LYS A 38 -14.37 30.07 10.19
CA LYS A 38 -15.17 28.86 10.46
C LYS A 38 -14.27 27.67 10.76
N PRO A 39 -14.71 26.69 11.58
CA PRO A 39 -13.96 25.47 11.79
C PRO A 39 -13.65 24.77 10.46
N LEU A 40 -12.43 24.22 10.34
CA LEU A 40 -12.03 23.46 9.17
C LEU A 40 -12.94 22.23 8.98
N VAL A 41 -13.51 22.11 7.79
CA VAL A 41 -14.14 20.90 7.27
C VAL A 41 -13.25 20.36 6.16
N TYR A 42 -12.74 19.13 6.33
CA TYR A 42 -11.88 18.46 5.36
C TYR A 42 -12.53 17.15 4.90
N LEU A 43 -12.97 17.09 3.65
CA LEU A 43 -13.70 15.96 3.06
C LEU A 43 -12.91 15.25 1.95
N ASP A 44 -11.61 15.53 1.81
CA ASP A 44 -10.75 15.00 0.74
C ASP A 44 -9.78 13.90 1.24
N ASN A 45 -10.19 13.14 2.27
CA ASN A 45 -9.37 12.05 2.81
C ASN A 45 -9.08 10.93 1.79
N GLY A 46 -9.95 10.72 0.81
CA GLY A 46 -9.72 9.78 -0.29
C GLY A 46 -8.52 10.14 -1.17
N ALA A 47 -8.16 11.43 -1.26
CA ALA A 47 -6.94 11.88 -1.93
C ALA A 47 -5.71 11.75 -1.01
N THR A 48 -5.79 12.26 0.22
CA THR A 48 -4.78 12.11 1.28
C THR A 48 -5.42 12.34 2.64
N THR A 49 -5.12 11.51 3.63
CA THR A 49 -5.63 11.69 5.00
C THR A 49 -4.84 12.75 5.76
N GLN A 50 -5.48 13.36 6.78
CA GLN A 50 -4.75 14.13 7.78
C GLN A 50 -3.93 13.21 8.68
N LYS A 51 -2.91 13.74 9.37
CA LYS A 51 -1.96 12.95 10.15
C LYS A 51 -2.23 13.14 11.64
N PRO A 52 -2.37 12.04 12.40
CA PRO A 52 -2.48 12.15 13.86
C PRO A 52 -1.14 12.58 14.46
N ARG A 53 -1.20 13.26 15.60
CA ARG A 53 -0.02 13.77 16.32
C ARG A 53 1.05 12.68 16.51
N GLN A 54 0.64 11.47 16.87
CA GLN A 54 1.53 10.35 17.15
C GLN A 54 2.43 9.98 15.96
N VAL A 55 1.93 10.14 14.74
CA VAL A 55 2.70 9.90 13.51
C VAL A 55 3.73 11.00 13.29
N VAL A 56 3.31 12.27 13.46
CA VAL A 56 4.21 13.42 13.28
C VAL A 56 5.31 13.42 14.34
N ASP A 57 4.94 13.15 15.59
CA ASP A 57 5.89 13.09 16.71
C ASP A 57 6.91 11.97 16.51
N ALA A 58 6.51 10.76 16.06
CA ALA A 58 7.43 9.67 15.80
C ALA A 58 8.48 10.02 14.72
N ILE A 59 8.06 10.66 13.62
CA ILE A 59 8.97 11.14 12.57
C ILE A 59 9.94 12.18 13.14
N THR A 60 9.45 13.12 13.94
CA THR A 60 10.24 14.18 14.53
C THR A 60 11.24 13.65 15.54
N ASP A 61 10.82 12.73 16.41
CA ASP A 61 11.64 12.10 17.43
C ASP A 61 12.78 11.28 16.82
N GLU A 62 12.51 10.57 15.73
CA GLU A 62 13.54 9.78 15.03
C GLU A 62 14.61 10.70 14.42
N TYR A 63 14.23 11.81 13.80
CA TYR A 63 15.19 12.79 13.30
C TYR A 63 16.08 13.36 14.42
N TYR A 64 15.55 13.59 15.60
CA TYR A 64 16.30 14.19 16.70
C TYR A 64 17.12 13.18 17.50
N SER A 65 16.77 11.89 17.50
CA SER A 65 17.36 10.91 18.42
C SER A 65 18.13 9.76 17.75
N VAL A 66 17.73 9.34 16.53
CA VAL A 66 18.23 8.08 15.93
C VAL A 66 18.68 8.25 14.47
N ASN A 67 18.65 9.44 13.91
CA ASN A 67 18.97 9.69 12.51
C ASN A 67 20.35 9.18 12.09
N ALA A 68 20.40 8.09 11.31
CA ALA A 68 21.60 7.51 10.74
C ALA A 68 21.26 6.62 9.55
N ASN A 69 22.22 6.38 8.63
CA ASN A 69 22.03 5.45 7.53
C ASN A 69 21.78 4.02 8.06
N VAL A 70 20.83 3.32 7.45
CA VAL A 70 20.44 1.95 7.83
C VAL A 70 21.31 0.90 7.14
N HIS A 71 21.34 -0.33 7.68
CA HIS A 71 21.97 -1.57 7.20
C HIS A 71 23.50 -1.57 7.09
N ARG A 72 24.17 -0.45 6.81
CA ARG A 72 25.61 -0.40 6.53
C ARG A 72 26.48 0.13 7.66
N GLY A 73 25.92 0.84 8.61
CA GLY A 73 26.68 1.43 9.71
C GLY A 73 26.94 0.40 10.81
N VAL A 74 28.19 0.41 11.31
CA VAL A 74 28.60 -0.44 12.45
C VAL A 74 28.55 0.31 13.80
N HIS A 75 27.86 1.44 13.85
CA HIS A 75 27.75 2.27 15.06
C HIS A 75 26.31 2.27 15.61
N PHE A 76 26.19 2.65 16.88
CA PHE A 76 24.95 2.56 17.66
C PHE A 76 23.72 3.17 16.96
N LEU A 77 23.82 4.40 16.44
CA LEU A 77 22.67 5.05 15.78
C LEU A 77 22.21 4.30 14.52
N SER A 78 23.17 3.77 13.72
CA SER A 78 22.82 3.01 12.53
C SER A 78 22.10 1.69 12.87
N GLN A 79 22.52 1.02 13.95
CA GLN A 79 21.82 -0.18 14.43
C GLN A 79 20.40 0.14 14.86
N GLN A 80 20.21 1.21 15.66
CA GLN A 80 18.88 1.63 16.09
C GLN A 80 17.97 2.04 14.91
N ALA A 81 18.49 2.81 13.94
CA ALA A 81 17.72 3.19 12.75
C ALA A 81 17.33 1.96 11.92
N THR A 82 18.24 0.98 11.79
CA THR A 82 17.96 -0.29 11.11
C THR A 82 16.88 -1.08 11.84
N GLU A 83 16.96 -1.19 13.17
CA GLU A 83 15.96 -1.88 13.98
C GLU A 83 14.57 -1.25 13.84
N LEU A 84 14.48 0.09 13.82
CA LEU A 84 13.20 0.80 13.63
C LEU A 84 12.64 0.57 12.21
N HIS A 85 13.49 0.64 11.19
CA HIS A 85 13.10 0.41 9.80
C HIS A 85 12.55 -1.01 9.59
N GLU A 86 13.26 -2.03 10.08
CA GLU A 86 12.83 -3.43 9.95
C GLU A 86 11.64 -3.76 10.86
N ALA A 87 11.52 -3.14 12.05
CA ALA A 87 10.31 -3.22 12.86
C ALA A 87 9.08 -2.62 12.15
N SER A 88 9.30 -1.59 11.33
CA SER A 88 8.25 -1.01 10.50
C SER A 88 7.78 -1.98 9.42
N ARG A 89 8.71 -2.74 8.80
CA ARG A 89 8.38 -3.80 7.84
C ARG A 89 7.55 -4.91 8.49
N GLU A 90 7.94 -5.33 9.70
CA GLU A 90 7.17 -6.32 10.48
C GLU A 90 5.77 -5.80 10.85
N THR A 91 5.62 -4.50 11.14
CA THR A 91 4.30 -3.90 11.40
C THR A 91 3.42 -3.96 10.15
N VAL A 92 3.96 -3.64 8.98
CA VAL A 92 3.23 -3.78 7.70
C VAL A 92 2.84 -5.24 7.46
N ARG A 93 3.79 -6.19 7.61
CA ARG A 93 3.55 -7.62 7.44
C ARG A 93 2.35 -8.08 8.27
N ARG A 94 2.34 -7.73 9.56
CA ARG A 94 1.23 -8.10 10.46
C ARG A 94 -0.09 -7.43 10.09
N PHE A 95 -0.04 -6.16 9.68
CA PHE A 95 -1.23 -5.37 9.39
C PHE A 95 -2.03 -5.93 8.20
N ILE A 96 -1.35 -6.42 7.17
CA ILE A 96 -1.99 -7.03 5.99
C ILE A 96 -1.99 -8.56 6.03
N ASN A 97 -1.54 -9.16 7.13
CA ASN A 97 -1.37 -10.61 7.32
C ASN A 97 -0.51 -11.28 6.24
N ALA A 98 0.60 -10.65 5.83
CA ALA A 98 1.57 -11.29 4.93
C ALA A 98 2.33 -12.42 5.67
N HIS A 99 2.79 -13.42 4.91
CA HIS A 99 3.47 -14.59 5.47
C HIS A 99 4.86 -14.24 6.01
N SER A 100 5.62 -13.44 5.26
CA SER A 100 7.01 -13.10 5.55
C SER A 100 7.28 -11.61 5.33
N THR A 101 8.28 -11.05 6.03
CA THR A 101 8.82 -9.72 5.74
C THR A 101 9.52 -9.65 4.38
N ASN A 102 9.95 -10.77 3.82
CA ASN A 102 10.49 -10.87 2.46
C ASN A 102 9.47 -10.46 1.38
N GLU A 103 8.18 -10.55 1.70
CA GLU A 103 7.06 -10.17 0.82
C GLU A 103 6.73 -8.68 0.86
N ILE A 104 7.41 -7.89 1.71
CA ILE A 104 7.13 -6.46 1.91
C ILE A 104 8.27 -5.63 1.34
N VAL A 105 8.01 -4.92 0.24
CA VAL A 105 8.95 -4.00 -0.40
C VAL A 105 8.48 -2.57 -0.16
N PHE A 106 9.35 -1.72 0.40
CA PHE A 106 9.07 -0.30 0.55
C PHE A 106 9.34 0.45 -0.76
N THR A 107 8.42 1.36 -1.08
CA THR A 107 8.44 2.21 -2.26
C THR A 107 8.05 3.64 -1.87
N ARG A 108 7.95 4.55 -2.85
CA ARG A 108 7.49 5.93 -2.59
C ARG A 108 5.97 6.09 -2.64
N GLY A 109 5.22 5.04 -2.94
CA GLY A 109 3.76 5.05 -3.02
C GLY A 109 3.23 4.01 -4.00
N THR A 110 1.91 3.82 -4.03
CA THR A 110 1.21 2.90 -4.93
C THR A 110 1.66 3.05 -6.40
N THR A 111 1.84 4.27 -6.87
CA THR A 111 2.28 4.52 -8.25
C THR A 111 3.64 3.91 -8.54
N GLU A 112 4.62 4.06 -7.65
CA GLU A 112 5.93 3.41 -7.82
C GLU A 112 5.83 1.90 -7.67
N SER A 113 5.06 1.39 -6.72
CA SER A 113 4.84 -0.05 -6.53
C SER A 113 4.32 -0.72 -7.81
N ILE A 114 3.33 -0.09 -8.47
CA ILE A 114 2.80 -0.59 -9.74
C ILE A 114 3.84 -0.47 -10.86
N ASN A 115 4.56 0.66 -10.98
CA ASN A 115 5.61 0.82 -11.98
C ASN A 115 6.75 -0.20 -11.81
N LEU A 116 7.17 -0.48 -10.57
CA LEU A 116 8.14 -1.52 -10.25
C LEU A 116 7.64 -2.87 -10.77
N LEU A 117 6.43 -3.26 -10.37
CA LEU A 117 5.87 -4.55 -10.79
C LEU A 117 5.72 -4.61 -12.32
N VAL A 118 5.12 -3.61 -12.95
CA VAL A 118 4.92 -3.57 -14.41
C VAL A 118 6.25 -3.66 -15.16
N SER A 119 7.29 -2.98 -14.69
CA SER A 119 8.62 -3.03 -15.30
C SER A 119 9.24 -4.41 -15.15
N SER A 120 9.32 -4.91 -13.90
CA SER A 120 10.02 -6.16 -13.59
C SER A 120 9.25 -7.40 -14.08
N PHE A 121 7.94 -7.45 -13.84
CA PHE A 121 7.09 -8.53 -14.33
C PHE A 121 6.98 -8.52 -15.86
N GLY A 122 6.83 -7.32 -16.43
CA GLY A 122 6.78 -7.15 -17.87
C GLY A 122 8.07 -7.56 -18.57
N GLU A 123 9.23 -7.35 -17.93
CA GLU A 123 10.52 -7.78 -18.47
C GLU A 123 10.65 -9.31 -18.49
N GLU A 124 10.26 -9.98 -17.41
CA GLU A 124 10.45 -11.40 -17.22
C GLU A 124 9.37 -12.25 -17.94
N PHE A 125 8.10 -11.83 -17.87
CA PHE A 125 6.97 -12.70 -18.23
C PHE A 125 6.15 -12.26 -19.42
N MET A 126 6.39 -11.05 -20.00
CA MET A 126 5.54 -10.52 -21.07
C MET A 126 6.31 -10.28 -22.37
N GLN A 127 5.73 -10.73 -23.48
CA GLN A 127 6.24 -10.53 -24.83
C GLN A 127 5.16 -9.94 -25.76
N GLU A 128 5.50 -9.62 -26.99
CA GLU A 128 4.56 -9.09 -27.97
C GLU A 128 3.32 -10.00 -28.13
N GLY A 129 2.15 -9.37 -28.06
CA GLY A 129 0.85 -10.02 -28.15
C GLY A 129 0.36 -10.64 -26.83
N ASP A 130 1.13 -10.60 -25.75
CA ASP A 130 0.60 -10.98 -24.43
C ASP A 130 -0.37 -9.93 -23.90
N GLU A 131 -1.19 -10.28 -22.92
CA GLU A 131 -2.34 -9.52 -22.48
C GLU A 131 -2.29 -9.25 -20.98
N VAL A 132 -2.70 -8.02 -20.60
CA VAL A 132 -3.06 -7.66 -19.22
C VAL A 132 -4.55 -7.33 -19.17
N ILE A 133 -5.23 -7.76 -18.10
CA ILE A 133 -6.63 -7.41 -17.85
C ILE A 133 -6.69 -6.35 -16.76
N LEU A 134 -7.29 -5.20 -17.06
CA LEU A 134 -7.57 -4.09 -16.15
C LEU A 134 -9.08 -3.93 -15.99
N SER A 135 -9.54 -3.14 -15.01
CA SER A 135 -10.92 -2.69 -14.97
C SER A 135 -11.09 -1.27 -15.52
N VAL A 136 -12.30 -0.92 -15.92
CA VAL A 136 -12.65 0.46 -16.31
C VAL A 136 -12.58 1.44 -15.13
N MET A 137 -12.52 0.95 -13.89
CA MET A 137 -12.49 1.74 -12.65
C MET A 137 -11.08 2.08 -12.17
N GLU A 138 -10.04 1.68 -12.91
CA GLU A 138 -8.66 1.84 -12.43
C GLU A 138 -8.26 3.29 -12.27
N HIS A 139 -7.49 3.57 -11.22
CA HIS A 139 -6.78 4.82 -11.08
C HIS A 139 -5.67 4.92 -12.15
N HIS A 140 -5.33 6.13 -12.58
CA HIS A 140 -4.29 6.36 -13.60
C HIS A 140 -2.96 5.66 -13.27
N SER A 141 -2.60 5.49 -11.99
CA SER A 141 -1.43 4.73 -11.55
C SER A 141 -1.45 3.27 -11.97
N ASN A 142 -2.64 2.70 -12.19
CA ASN A 142 -2.84 1.31 -12.63
C ASN A 142 -3.27 1.20 -14.11
N ILE A 143 -3.24 2.28 -14.86
CA ILE A 143 -3.49 2.29 -16.31
C ILE A 143 -2.21 2.64 -17.07
N VAL A 144 -1.62 3.80 -16.73
CA VAL A 144 -0.52 4.39 -17.51
C VAL A 144 0.72 3.50 -17.55
N PRO A 145 1.18 2.85 -16.48
CA PRO A 145 2.34 1.95 -16.55
C PRO A 145 2.14 0.81 -17.56
N TRP A 146 0.94 0.23 -17.60
CA TRP A 146 0.60 -0.82 -18.58
C TRP A 146 0.56 -0.29 -20.01
N GLN A 147 0.07 0.96 -20.23
CA GLN A 147 0.12 1.60 -21.53
C GLN A 147 1.56 1.86 -22.00
N LEU A 148 2.46 2.27 -21.08
CA LEU A 148 3.88 2.43 -21.39
C LEU A 148 4.53 1.09 -21.76
N LEU A 149 4.20 0.02 -21.04
CA LEU A 149 4.67 -1.34 -21.36
C LEU A 149 4.10 -1.79 -22.73
N ALA A 150 2.81 -1.54 -23.00
CA ALA A 150 2.18 -1.87 -24.26
C ALA A 150 2.87 -1.17 -25.44
N ALA A 151 3.17 0.12 -25.29
CA ALA A 151 3.91 0.87 -26.33
C ALA A 151 5.34 0.35 -26.53
N LYS A 152 5.99 -0.16 -25.48
CA LYS A 152 7.38 -0.66 -25.53
C LYS A 152 7.48 -2.10 -26.04
N ARG A 153 6.52 -2.96 -25.68
CA ARG A 153 6.59 -4.42 -25.91
C ARG A 153 5.48 -5.00 -26.78
N GLY A 154 4.50 -4.19 -27.21
CA GLY A 154 3.41 -4.69 -28.05
C GLY A 154 2.41 -5.60 -27.31
N ILE A 155 2.26 -5.44 -25.99
CA ILE A 155 1.23 -6.15 -25.23
C ILE A 155 -0.15 -5.51 -25.45
N ALA A 156 -1.21 -6.26 -25.24
CA ALA A 156 -2.59 -5.79 -25.32
C ALA A 156 -3.19 -5.54 -23.93
N ILE A 157 -3.97 -4.47 -23.79
CA ILE A 157 -4.74 -4.17 -22.57
C ILE A 157 -6.20 -4.54 -22.85
N LYS A 158 -6.74 -5.44 -22.05
CA LYS A 158 -8.17 -5.79 -22.04
C LYS A 158 -8.85 -5.12 -20.84
N VAL A 159 -10.09 -4.68 -20.99
CA VAL A 159 -10.76 -3.89 -19.97
C VAL A 159 -12.07 -4.55 -19.56
N ILE A 160 -12.23 -4.78 -18.27
CA ILE A 160 -13.46 -5.28 -17.65
C ILE A 160 -14.46 -4.11 -17.62
N PRO A 161 -15.63 -4.21 -18.26
CA PRO A 161 -16.63 -3.17 -18.21
C PRO A 161 -17.39 -3.18 -16.88
N MET A 162 -18.15 -2.10 -16.62
CA MET A 162 -19.05 -1.98 -15.48
C MET A 162 -20.47 -1.70 -15.94
N ASN A 163 -21.46 -1.96 -15.06
CA ASN A 163 -22.85 -1.60 -15.26
C ASN A 163 -23.15 -0.15 -14.80
N ASP A 164 -24.39 0.31 -15.00
CA ASP A 164 -24.84 1.65 -14.61
C ASP A 164 -24.85 1.88 -13.08
N LYS A 165 -24.73 0.80 -12.29
CA LYS A 165 -24.58 0.87 -10.82
C LYS A 165 -23.13 1.01 -10.37
N GLY A 166 -22.17 1.00 -11.29
CA GLY A 166 -20.76 1.04 -10.98
C GLY A 166 -20.21 -0.30 -10.45
N GLU A 167 -20.78 -1.43 -10.85
CA GLU A 167 -20.34 -2.79 -10.51
C GLU A 167 -19.65 -3.43 -11.72
N LEU A 168 -18.52 -4.11 -11.52
CA LEU A 168 -17.81 -4.83 -12.59
C LEU A 168 -18.65 -5.99 -13.13
N LEU A 169 -18.66 -6.17 -14.45
CA LEU A 169 -19.36 -7.27 -15.12
C LEU A 169 -18.50 -8.53 -15.10
N LEU A 170 -18.69 -9.39 -14.08
CA LEU A 170 -17.85 -10.57 -13.86
C LEU A 170 -17.98 -11.61 -14.97
N ASP A 171 -19.11 -11.72 -15.65
CA ASP A 171 -19.26 -12.64 -16.79
C ASP A 171 -18.42 -12.18 -17.98
N GLU A 172 -18.34 -10.87 -18.23
CA GLU A 172 -17.44 -10.28 -19.21
C GLU A 172 -15.98 -10.47 -18.80
N TYR A 173 -15.66 -10.26 -17.50
CA TYR A 173 -14.30 -10.53 -16.98
C TYR A 173 -13.83 -11.93 -17.32
N ARG A 174 -14.65 -12.96 -17.08
CA ARG A 174 -14.32 -14.36 -17.37
C ARG A 174 -14.05 -14.60 -18.86
N GLN A 175 -14.73 -13.87 -19.75
CA GLN A 175 -14.56 -14.00 -21.20
C GLN A 175 -13.31 -13.30 -21.74
N LEU A 176 -12.67 -12.40 -20.97
CA LEU A 176 -11.46 -11.71 -21.39
C LEU A 176 -10.21 -12.60 -21.40
N PHE A 177 -10.22 -13.71 -20.67
CA PHE A 177 -9.06 -14.59 -20.57
C PHE A 177 -8.76 -15.34 -21.87
N SER A 178 -7.48 -15.46 -22.17
CA SER A 178 -6.93 -16.26 -23.27
C SER A 178 -5.60 -16.89 -22.87
N GLU A 179 -5.04 -17.74 -23.71
CA GLU A 179 -3.70 -18.30 -23.51
C GLU A 179 -2.58 -17.25 -23.44
N ARG A 180 -2.88 -16.02 -23.85
CA ARG A 180 -1.95 -14.87 -23.82
C ARG A 180 -2.10 -13.99 -22.59
N THR A 181 -3.10 -14.19 -21.76
CA THR A 181 -3.30 -13.44 -20.53
C THR A 181 -2.21 -13.76 -19.53
N ARG A 182 -1.46 -12.74 -19.07
CA ARG A 182 -0.32 -12.94 -18.15
C ARG A 182 -0.57 -12.41 -16.75
N ILE A 183 -1.41 -11.40 -16.60
CA ILE A 183 -1.72 -10.81 -15.30
C ILE A 183 -3.05 -10.09 -15.35
N VAL A 184 -3.75 -10.07 -14.21
CA VAL A 184 -4.89 -9.19 -13.94
C VAL A 184 -4.41 -8.10 -12.97
N SER A 185 -4.80 -6.85 -13.20
CA SER A 185 -4.46 -5.74 -12.30
C SER A 185 -5.70 -4.89 -12.04
N VAL A 186 -6.22 -4.92 -10.80
CA VAL A 186 -7.53 -4.35 -10.48
C VAL A 186 -7.54 -3.63 -9.13
N ALA A 187 -8.31 -2.54 -9.06
CA ALA A 187 -8.57 -1.84 -7.81
C ALA A 187 -9.47 -2.67 -6.89
N HIS A 188 -9.11 -2.74 -5.59
CA HIS A 188 -9.97 -3.34 -4.57
C HIS A 188 -11.20 -2.46 -4.30
N VAL A 189 -10.97 -1.13 -4.17
CA VAL A 189 -12.03 -0.14 -3.98
C VAL A 189 -11.80 1.00 -4.96
N SER A 190 -12.85 1.37 -5.70
CA SER A 190 -12.78 2.51 -6.63
C SER A 190 -12.61 3.83 -5.89
N ASN A 191 -11.61 4.62 -6.25
CA ASN A 191 -11.38 5.95 -5.70
C ASN A 191 -12.43 7.00 -6.12
N VAL A 192 -13.22 6.71 -7.15
CA VAL A 192 -14.25 7.62 -7.67
C VAL A 192 -15.63 7.19 -7.20
N LEU A 193 -15.95 5.90 -7.29
CA LEU A 193 -17.29 5.38 -7.03
C LEU A 193 -17.47 4.86 -5.60
N GLY A 194 -16.35 4.53 -4.90
CA GLY A 194 -16.41 3.85 -3.61
C GLY A 194 -16.87 2.39 -3.70
N THR A 195 -17.07 1.87 -4.91
CA THR A 195 -17.44 0.46 -5.14
C THR A 195 -16.34 -0.45 -4.64
N VAL A 196 -16.69 -1.41 -3.80
CA VAL A 196 -15.82 -2.51 -3.37
C VAL A 196 -15.94 -3.64 -4.38
N ASN A 197 -14.85 -3.91 -5.11
CA ASN A 197 -14.83 -4.96 -6.10
C ASN A 197 -14.67 -6.35 -5.45
N PRO A 198 -15.29 -7.42 -5.98
CA PRO A 198 -15.20 -8.77 -5.44
C PRO A 198 -13.88 -9.45 -5.82
N VAL A 199 -12.75 -8.83 -5.40
CA VAL A 199 -11.39 -9.23 -5.83
C VAL A 199 -11.06 -10.67 -5.44
N LYS A 200 -11.56 -11.19 -4.31
CA LYS A 200 -11.35 -12.59 -3.92
C LYS A 200 -11.93 -13.59 -4.95
N GLU A 201 -13.13 -13.32 -5.46
CA GLU A 201 -13.74 -14.12 -6.52
C GLU A 201 -12.97 -13.97 -7.84
N MET A 202 -12.52 -12.76 -8.15
CA MET A 202 -11.73 -12.47 -9.35
C MET A 202 -10.37 -13.18 -9.32
N ILE A 203 -9.69 -13.17 -8.16
CA ILE A 203 -8.42 -13.88 -7.93
C ILE A 203 -8.62 -15.38 -8.10
N ALA A 204 -9.63 -15.96 -7.44
CA ALA A 204 -9.90 -17.40 -7.54
C ALA A 204 -10.14 -17.85 -8.98
N PHE A 205 -10.84 -17.05 -9.79
CA PHE A 205 -11.04 -17.34 -11.20
C PHE A 205 -9.73 -17.20 -11.99
N ALA A 206 -8.96 -16.15 -11.82
CA ALA A 206 -7.68 -15.91 -12.50
C ALA A 206 -6.68 -17.04 -12.21
N HIS A 207 -6.57 -17.47 -10.94
CA HIS A 207 -5.73 -18.60 -10.54
C HIS A 207 -6.17 -19.93 -11.19
N GLY A 208 -7.47 -20.13 -11.38
CA GLY A 208 -7.99 -21.25 -12.15
C GLY A 208 -7.53 -21.27 -13.62
N GLN A 209 -7.10 -20.11 -14.15
CA GLN A 209 -6.50 -19.95 -15.48
C GLN A 209 -4.96 -19.89 -15.43
N GLY A 210 -4.34 -20.01 -14.24
CA GLY A 210 -2.88 -19.89 -14.05
C GLY A 210 -2.37 -18.44 -14.17
N VAL A 211 -3.22 -17.44 -13.93
CA VAL A 211 -2.91 -16.02 -14.10
C VAL A 211 -2.83 -15.31 -12.73
N PRO A 212 -1.68 -14.68 -12.39
CA PRO A 212 -1.53 -13.92 -11.15
C PRO A 212 -2.33 -12.61 -11.16
N VAL A 213 -2.59 -12.08 -9.94
CA VAL A 213 -3.40 -10.87 -9.75
C VAL A 213 -2.67 -9.83 -8.90
N LEU A 214 -2.56 -8.61 -9.42
CA LEU A 214 -2.23 -7.41 -8.67
C LEU A 214 -3.52 -6.72 -8.20
N VAL A 215 -3.58 -6.44 -6.91
CA VAL A 215 -4.67 -5.68 -6.29
C VAL A 215 -4.17 -4.29 -5.88
N ASP A 216 -4.75 -3.22 -6.44
CA ASP A 216 -4.54 -1.86 -5.96
C ASP A 216 -5.41 -1.63 -4.71
N GLY A 217 -4.77 -1.67 -3.55
CA GLY A 217 -5.38 -1.51 -2.23
C GLY A 217 -5.35 -0.08 -1.69
N ALA A 218 -5.00 0.92 -2.53
CA ALA A 218 -4.82 2.30 -2.07
C ALA A 218 -6.07 2.88 -1.37
N GLN A 219 -7.26 2.44 -1.75
CA GLN A 219 -8.52 2.86 -1.13
C GLN A 219 -9.12 1.81 -0.19
N SER A 220 -8.68 0.57 -0.18
CA SER A 220 -9.17 -0.42 0.79
C SER A 220 -8.43 -0.36 2.12
N ILE A 221 -7.12 -0.12 2.09
CA ILE A 221 -6.26 -0.17 3.27
C ILE A 221 -6.67 0.79 4.42
N PRO A 222 -7.19 2.01 4.16
CA PRO A 222 -7.62 2.90 5.24
C PRO A 222 -9.03 2.60 5.78
N HIS A 223 -9.86 1.84 5.05
CA HIS A 223 -11.30 1.77 5.28
C HIS A 223 -11.80 0.39 5.73
N MET A 224 -11.06 -0.68 5.45
CA MET A 224 -11.49 -2.04 5.75
C MET A 224 -10.30 -2.94 6.10
N PRO A 225 -10.51 -4.02 6.88
CA PRO A 225 -9.48 -5.01 7.10
C PRO A 225 -9.02 -5.63 5.77
N VAL A 226 -7.71 -5.79 5.61
CA VAL A 226 -7.11 -6.46 4.47
C VAL A 226 -6.28 -7.64 4.97
N ASP A 227 -6.56 -8.81 4.42
CA ASP A 227 -5.82 -10.04 4.65
C ASP A 227 -5.37 -10.60 3.29
N VAL A 228 -4.10 -10.41 2.97
CA VAL A 228 -3.57 -10.80 1.65
C VAL A 228 -3.51 -12.31 1.47
N GLN A 229 -3.42 -13.08 2.56
CA GLN A 229 -3.47 -14.55 2.50
C GLN A 229 -4.91 -15.04 2.27
N ASP A 230 -5.91 -14.46 2.95
CA ASP A 230 -7.33 -14.80 2.72
C ASP A 230 -7.80 -14.39 1.32
N LEU A 231 -7.31 -13.26 0.80
CA LEU A 231 -7.55 -12.84 -0.58
C LEU A 231 -6.83 -13.74 -1.59
N ASP A 232 -5.74 -14.39 -1.19
CA ASP A 232 -4.80 -15.11 -2.04
C ASP A 232 -4.17 -14.20 -3.12
N ALA A 233 -4.00 -12.90 -2.82
CA ALA A 233 -3.44 -11.95 -3.76
C ALA A 233 -1.97 -12.28 -4.05
N ASP A 234 -1.55 -12.23 -5.33
CA ASP A 234 -0.15 -12.41 -5.69
C ASP A 234 0.65 -11.15 -5.43
N PHE A 235 0.01 -9.99 -5.67
CA PHE A 235 0.56 -8.68 -5.37
C PHE A 235 -0.53 -7.77 -4.80
N PHE A 236 -0.14 -6.92 -3.83
CA PHE A 236 -1.01 -5.91 -3.24
C PHE A 236 -0.23 -4.63 -3.00
N VAL A 237 -0.81 -3.48 -3.35
CA VAL A 237 -0.11 -2.18 -3.26
C VAL A 237 -0.92 -1.14 -2.53
N PHE A 238 -0.24 -0.28 -1.76
CA PHE A 238 -0.88 0.87 -1.12
C PHE A 238 0.11 2.00 -0.80
N SER A 239 -0.43 3.17 -0.44
CA SER A 239 0.34 4.37 -0.06
C SER A 239 0.09 4.75 1.39
N ALA A 240 1.14 5.07 2.12
CA ALA A 240 1.07 5.50 3.52
C ALA A 240 0.18 6.75 3.72
N HIS A 241 0.27 7.72 2.81
CA HIS A 241 -0.44 9.00 2.94
C HIS A 241 -1.97 8.88 2.90
N LYS A 242 -2.52 7.75 2.50
CA LYS A 242 -3.96 7.46 2.51
C LYS A 242 -4.42 6.75 3.79
N VAL A 243 -3.49 6.15 4.54
CA VAL A 243 -3.75 5.44 5.80
C VAL A 243 -3.07 6.16 6.98
N TYR A 244 -3.23 7.49 7.03
CA TYR A 244 -2.74 8.39 8.09
C TYR A 244 -1.22 8.52 8.21
N GLY A 245 -0.44 7.83 7.37
CA GLY A 245 1.01 7.88 7.31
C GLY A 245 1.56 9.04 6.46
N PRO A 246 2.89 9.20 6.36
CA PRO A 246 3.52 10.27 5.60
C PRO A 246 3.34 10.12 4.08
N THR A 247 3.57 11.20 3.34
CA THR A 247 3.80 11.16 1.88
C THR A 247 5.17 10.57 1.58
N GLY A 248 5.35 10.06 0.36
CA GLY A 248 6.66 9.53 -0.08
C GLY A 248 6.95 8.11 0.38
N VAL A 249 6.00 7.43 1.00
CA VAL A 249 6.09 6.02 1.42
C VAL A 249 4.93 5.23 0.84
N GLY A 250 5.23 4.05 0.33
CA GLY A 250 4.28 3.06 -0.11
C GLY A 250 4.78 1.65 0.13
N VAL A 251 3.95 0.69 -0.17
CA VAL A 251 4.23 -0.74 0.00
C VAL A 251 3.82 -1.47 -1.27
N LEU A 252 4.72 -2.34 -1.72
CA LEU A 252 4.40 -3.47 -2.57
C LEU A 252 4.50 -4.73 -1.72
N TYR A 253 3.38 -5.41 -1.51
CA TYR A 253 3.35 -6.81 -1.12
C TYR A 253 3.43 -7.67 -2.39
N GLY A 254 4.24 -8.72 -2.37
CA GLY A 254 4.24 -9.74 -3.39
C GLY A 254 4.57 -11.10 -2.78
N LYS A 255 3.88 -12.16 -3.21
CA LYS A 255 4.26 -13.52 -2.80
C LYS A 255 5.73 -13.75 -3.11
N GLU A 256 6.46 -14.32 -2.17
CA GLU A 256 7.92 -14.51 -2.25
C GLU A 256 8.33 -15.23 -3.55
N GLU A 257 7.56 -16.24 -3.97
CA GLU A 257 7.78 -16.97 -5.21
C GLU A 257 7.75 -16.11 -6.49
N TRP A 258 6.92 -15.04 -6.51
CA TRP A 258 6.88 -14.08 -7.61
C TRP A 258 8.01 -13.08 -7.53
N LEU A 259 8.24 -12.51 -6.33
CA LEU A 259 9.30 -11.53 -6.12
C LEU A 259 10.69 -12.12 -6.40
N ASP A 260 10.92 -13.39 -6.07
CA ASP A 260 12.20 -14.07 -6.34
C ASP A 260 12.49 -14.19 -7.85
N ARG A 261 11.47 -14.39 -8.66
CA ARG A 261 11.58 -14.61 -10.10
C ARG A 261 11.75 -13.35 -10.92
N ILE A 262 11.19 -12.21 -10.50
CA ILE A 262 11.26 -10.96 -11.28
C ILE A 262 12.59 -10.22 -11.04
N PRO A 263 13.17 -9.55 -12.06
CA PRO A 263 14.40 -8.79 -11.91
C PRO A 263 14.18 -7.52 -11.08
N PRO A 264 15.26 -6.91 -10.54
CA PRO A 264 15.15 -5.64 -9.84
C PRO A 264 14.71 -4.52 -10.80
N TYR A 265 13.98 -3.55 -10.23
CA TYR A 265 13.46 -2.38 -10.95
C TYR A 265 14.50 -1.26 -11.11
N GLN A 266 15.26 -1.02 -10.06
CA GLN A 266 16.29 0.01 -10.00
C GLN A 266 17.64 -0.61 -9.61
N GLY A 267 18.74 0.00 -10.07
CA GLY A 267 20.09 -0.39 -9.70
C GLY A 267 20.75 0.68 -8.84
N GLY A 268 21.47 0.25 -7.80
CA GLY A 268 22.18 1.16 -6.90
C GLY A 268 22.82 0.44 -5.72
N GLY A 269 23.13 1.17 -4.69
CA GLY A 269 23.54 0.60 -3.40
C GLY A 269 22.38 -0.13 -2.72
N GLU A 270 22.63 -0.82 -1.65
CA GLU A 270 21.72 -1.67 -0.83
C GLU A 270 21.22 -2.93 -1.55
N MET A 271 20.72 -2.82 -2.78
CA MET A 271 20.09 -3.89 -3.53
C MET A 271 21.06 -4.90 -4.15
N ILE A 272 22.36 -4.70 -3.99
CA ILE A 272 23.44 -5.54 -4.56
C ILE A 272 24.10 -6.42 -3.49
N GLN A 273 24.47 -7.65 -3.87
CA GLN A 273 25.31 -8.54 -3.06
C GLN A 273 26.78 -8.40 -3.45
N HIS A 274 27.08 -8.45 -4.74
CA HIS A 274 28.44 -8.27 -5.28
C HIS A 274 28.41 -7.43 -6.55
N VAL A 275 29.39 -6.56 -6.72
CA VAL A 275 29.54 -5.71 -7.92
C VAL A 275 30.96 -5.78 -8.44
N SER A 276 31.10 -6.07 -9.74
CA SER A 276 32.31 -5.82 -10.53
C SER A 276 31.92 -5.09 -11.81
N PHE A 277 32.88 -4.65 -12.60
CA PHE A 277 32.57 -4.04 -13.91
C PHE A 277 31.99 -5.05 -14.91
N GLU A 278 32.24 -6.36 -14.71
CA GLU A 278 31.78 -7.43 -15.58
C GLU A 278 30.41 -7.98 -15.18
N LYS A 279 30.10 -7.98 -13.86
CA LYS A 279 28.90 -8.61 -13.34
C LYS A 279 28.46 -8.06 -11.98
N THR A 280 27.16 -7.96 -11.82
CA THR A 280 26.51 -7.68 -10.53
C THR A 280 25.65 -8.87 -10.12
N THR A 281 25.63 -9.22 -8.83
CA THR A 281 24.63 -10.09 -8.21
C THR A 281 23.81 -9.27 -7.24
N PHE A 282 22.53 -9.64 -7.13
CA PHE A 282 21.56 -8.88 -6.35
C PHE A 282 21.44 -9.46 -4.93
N ASN A 283 20.98 -8.62 -4.02
CA ASN A 283 20.72 -9.00 -2.64
C ASN A 283 19.47 -9.89 -2.58
N GLU A 284 19.24 -10.52 -1.42
CA GLU A 284 18.05 -11.30 -1.13
C GLU A 284 16.80 -10.38 -0.98
N LEU A 285 15.62 -10.98 -0.96
CA LEU A 285 14.36 -10.29 -0.69
C LEU A 285 14.33 -9.73 0.74
N PRO A 286 13.69 -8.58 0.94
CA PRO A 286 13.10 -7.68 -0.04
C PRO A 286 14.10 -6.68 -0.64
N PHE A 287 15.36 -6.66 -0.14
CA PHE A 287 16.39 -5.65 -0.42
C PHE A 287 16.76 -5.54 -1.91
N LYS A 288 16.59 -6.60 -2.68
CA LYS A 288 16.80 -6.60 -4.13
C LYS A 288 15.95 -5.53 -4.87
N PHE A 289 14.87 -5.04 -4.27
CA PHE A 289 14.00 -4.00 -4.84
C PHE A 289 14.15 -2.62 -4.21
N GLU A 290 14.97 -2.48 -3.18
CA GLU A 290 15.17 -1.25 -2.42
C GLU A 290 16.55 -0.64 -2.69
N ALA A 291 16.67 0.06 -3.84
CA ALA A 291 17.93 0.64 -4.27
C ALA A 291 18.18 2.01 -3.63
N GLY A 292 19.39 2.20 -3.06
CA GLY A 292 19.80 3.43 -2.39
C GLY A 292 19.36 3.50 -0.93
N THR A 293 19.67 4.61 -0.25
CA THR A 293 19.20 4.81 1.14
C THR A 293 17.69 4.94 1.16
N PRO A 294 16.94 4.05 1.87
CA PRO A 294 15.50 4.10 1.92
C PRO A 294 15.01 5.29 2.78
N ASP A 295 13.73 5.63 2.65
CA ASP A 295 13.05 6.55 3.57
C ASP A 295 12.71 5.83 4.90
N TYR A 296 13.74 5.52 5.71
CA TYR A 296 13.58 4.78 6.97
C TYR A 296 12.75 5.54 8.00
N ILE A 297 12.81 6.88 8.01
CA ILE A 297 12.00 7.72 8.89
C ILE A 297 10.53 7.72 8.45
N GLY A 298 10.29 7.80 7.14
CA GLY A 298 8.93 7.71 6.61
C GLY A 298 8.29 6.34 6.87
N THR A 299 9.06 5.25 6.81
CA THR A 299 8.53 3.91 7.14
C THR A 299 8.17 3.77 8.62
N THR A 300 8.92 4.39 9.54
CA THR A 300 8.54 4.49 10.95
C THR A 300 7.25 5.26 11.13
N GLY A 301 7.07 6.36 10.37
CA GLY A 301 5.81 7.11 10.33
C GLY A 301 4.63 6.25 9.83
N LEU A 302 4.83 5.42 8.79
CA LEU A 302 3.83 4.45 8.33
C LEU A 302 3.49 3.43 9.42
N ALA A 303 4.50 2.82 10.06
CA ALA A 303 4.26 1.85 11.13
C ALA A 303 3.42 2.44 12.26
N LYS A 304 3.71 3.68 12.69
CA LYS A 304 2.91 4.39 13.68
C LYS A 304 1.48 4.66 13.24
N ALA A 305 1.26 4.93 11.96
CA ALA A 305 -0.08 5.11 11.42
C ALA A 305 -0.87 3.78 11.45
N LEU A 306 -0.24 2.67 11.06
CA LEU A 306 -0.85 1.34 11.11
C LEU A 306 -1.15 0.89 12.56
N ASP A 307 -0.25 1.16 13.50
CA ASP A 307 -0.49 0.93 14.93
C ASP A 307 -1.68 1.76 15.44
N TYR A 308 -1.79 3.04 15.01
CA TYR A 308 -2.88 3.93 15.38
C TYR A 308 -4.23 3.40 14.90
N VAL A 309 -4.37 3.05 13.61
CA VAL A 309 -5.63 2.51 13.08
C VAL A 309 -5.98 1.14 13.68
N SER A 310 -4.97 0.31 13.96
CA SER A 310 -5.16 -0.96 14.66
C SER A 310 -5.68 -0.78 16.09
N LEU A 311 -5.21 0.25 16.78
CA LEU A 311 -5.66 0.60 18.13
C LEU A 311 -7.11 1.13 18.12
N VAL A 312 -7.50 1.93 17.13
CA VAL A 312 -8.89 2.37 16.93
C VAL A 312 -9.77 1.17 16.59
N GLY A 313 -9.28 0.28 15.74
CA GLY A 313 -9.95 -0.93 15.26
C GLY A 313 -10.59 -0.73 13.89
N MET A 314 -10.12 -1.47 12.90
CA MET A 314 -10.60 -1.36 11.52
C MET A 314 -12.10 -1.61 11.37
N ASP A 315 -12.66 -2.55 12.13
CA ASP A 315 -14.11 -2.81 12.13
C ASP A 315 -14.93 -1.61 12.61
N LYS A 316 -14.40 -0.87 13.61
CA LYS A 316 -15.07 0.34 14.12
C LYS A 316 -14.96 1.49 13.13
N ILE A 317 -13.82 1.60 12.43
CA ILE A 317 -13.64 2.59 11.36
C ILE A 317 -14.65 2.31 10.26
N ALA A 318 -14.71 1.10 9.74
CA ALA A 318 -15.63 0.70 8.68
C ALA A 318 -17.11 0.94 9.06
N ALA A 319 -17.50 0.57 10.29
CA ALA A 319 -18.87 0.77 10.77
C ALA A 319 -19.24 2.25 10.88
N TYR A 320 -18.33 3.08 11.40
CA TYR A 320 -18.57 4.53 11.55
C TYR A 320 -18.59 5.25 10.20
N GLU A 321 -17.73 4.88 9.27
CA GLU A 321 -17.74 5.43 7.90
C GLU A 321 -19.01 5.05 7.15
N HIS A 322 -19.54 3.84 7.36
CA HIS A 322 -20.82 3.43 6.80
C HIS A 322 -21.97 4.31 7.33
N GLU A 323 -22.02 4.56 8.64
CA GLU A 323 -23.01 5.45 9.25
C GLU A 323 -22.93 6.88 8.68
N LEU A 324 -21.69 7.44 8.57
CA LEU A 324 -21.48 8.75 7.99
C LEU A 324 -21.88 8.83 6.53
N THR A 325 -21.60 7.78 5.76
CA THR A 325 -21.99 7.71 4.34
C THR A 325 -23.51 7.74 4.20
N GLN A 326 -24.23 6.97 5.00
CA GLN A 326 -25.69 6.99 4.99
C GLN A 326 -26.28 8.34 5.41
N TYR A 327 -25.62 9.03 6.37
CA TYR A 327 -26.04 10.37 6.77
C TYR A 327 -25.81 11.41 5.67
N ALA A 328 -24.74 11.26 4.87
CA ALA A 328 -24.36 12.23 3.84
C ALA A 328 -25.17 12.06 2.53
N MET A 329 -25.69 10.85 2.24
CA MET A 329 -26.52 10.53 1.07
C MET A 329 -27.99 10.87 1.28
#